data_87992169499eea5e1e09f726c23d4cf0
#
_entry.id   87992169499eea5e1e09f726c23d4cf0
#
_cell.length_a   1.000
_cell.length_b   1.000
_cell.length_c   1.000
_cell.angle_alpha   90.00
_cell.angle_beta   90.00
_cell.angle_gamma   90.00
#
_symmetry.space_group_name_H-M   'P 1'
#
loop_
_entity.id
_entity.type
_entity.pdbx_description
1 polymer ?
#
loop_
_entity_poly.entity_id
_entity_poly.type
_entity_poly.pdbx_seq_one_letter_code
_entity_poly.pdbx_strand_id
1 'polypeptide(L)'
;VAIMVGSGVGAKNGILFKTAASLETTGYTDAVLLDKTGTITTGEPSVVKIVGTRNVPAKFLLSMAAGLELRSEHPLARAILKEAEKDKLSYATVADFEAVPGKGLQGKVAGKVIAGGNADFIRETCELTSDLERAGEEMSRDGVTPLYFSLAGKPAGVIGVSDVVKQTSAEAISQMKALGLQVVLLTGDNAATAKHIGAMVGLDEDHVIAGVLPAGKEAEVRRLQAA
;
A
#
# COMPACT_ATOMS: atom_id res chain seq x y z
N VAL A 1 -15.01 -38.48 10.66
CA VAL A 1 -13.58 -38.90 10.71
C VAL A 1 -12.75 -38.00 9.78
N ALA A 2 -13.14 -37.83 8.49
CA ALA A 2 -12.37 -37.02 7.53
C ALA A 2 -12.12 -35.56 8.01
N ILE A 3 -13.14 -34.88 8.52
CA ILE A 3 -13.03 -33.52 9.03
C ILE A 3 -12.05 -33.42 10.22
N MET A 4 -12.07 -34.39 11.14
CA MET A 4 -11.15 -34.45 12.26
C MET A 4 -9.70 -34.61 11.81
N VAL A 5 -9.47 -35.48 10.83
CA VAL A 5 -8.15 -35.68 10.24
C VAL A 5 -7.70 -34.42 9.51
N GLY A 6 -8.55 -33.85 8.68
CA GLY A 6 -8.26 -32.61 7.94
C GLY A 6 -7.95 -31.43 8.88
N SER A 7 -8.74 -31.23 9.95
CA SER A 7 -8.46 -30.20 10.97
C SER A 7 -7.15 -30.46 11.71
N GLY A 8 -6.84 -31.74 12.01
CA GLY A 8 -5.58 -32.12 12.65
C GLY A 8 -4.35 -31.87 11.76
N VAL A 9 -4.45 -32.16 10.46
CA VAL A 9 -3.40 -31.86 9.47
C VAL A 9 -3.25 -30.35 9.31
N GLY A 10 -4.35 -29.60 9.22
CA GLY A 10 -4.33 -28.16 9.19
C GLY A 10 -3.62 -27.55 10.40
N ALA A 11 -3.99 -27.98 11.61
CA ALA A 11 -3.39 -27.51 12.86
C ALA A 11 -1.87 -27.78 12.94
N LYS A 12 -1.41 -28.95 12.48
CA LYS A 12 0.03 -29.27 12.39
C LYS A 12 0.79 -28.32 11.46
N ASN A 13 0.11 -27.73 10.48
CA ASN A 13 0.67 -26.75 9.54
C ASN A 13 0.34 -25.30 9.92
N GLY A 14 -0.12 -25.05 11.16
CA GLY A 14 -0.46 -23.70 11.63
C GLY A 14 -1.78 -23.15 11.12
N ILE A 15 -2.63 -23.98 10.50
CA ILE A 15 -3.92 -23.58 9.93
C ILE A 15 -5.04 -24.02 10.88
N LEU A 16 -5.81 -23.06 11.39
CA LEU A 16 -6.93 -23.29 12.26
C LEU A 16 -8.25 -22.95 11.57
N PHE A 17 -9.10 -23.97 11.40
CA PHE A 17 -10.46 -23.80 10.87
C PHE A 17 -11.43 -23.49 12.02
N LYS A 18 -12.23 -22.42 11.89
CA LYS A 18 -13.22 -22.04 12.91
C LYS A 18 -14.36 -23.05 13.01
N THR A 19 -14.72 -23.67 11.90
CA THR A 19 -15.82 -24.66 11.82
C THR A 19 -15.48 -25.76 10.85
N ALA A 20 -16.16 -26.90 10.99
CA ALA A 20 -16.08 -28.01 10.04
C ALA A 20 -16.53 -27.59 8.61
N ALA A 21 -17.56 -26.77 8.52
CA ALA A 21 -18.04 -26.22 7.27
C ALA A 21 -16.99 -25.36 6.57
N SER A 22 -16.20 -24.57 7.31
CA SER A 22 -15.10 -23.78 6.72
C SER A 22 -14.04 -24.64 6.07
N LEU A 23 -13.70 -25.80 6.68
CA LEU A 23 -12.77 -26.75 6.10
C LEU A 23 -13.33 -27.35 4.80
N GLU A 24 -14.59 -27.75 4.81
CA GLU A 24 -15.28 -28.33 3.65
C GLU A 24 -15.37 -27.32 2.50
N THR A 25 -15.82 -26.08 2.79
CA THR A 25 -15.95 -25.00 1.82
C THR A 25 -14.60 -24.64 1.16
N THR A 26 -13.49 -24.71 1.92
CA THR A 26 -12.15 -24.46 1.37
C THR A 26 -11.81 -25.44 0.23
N GLY A 27 -12.32 -26.66 0.27
CA GLY A 27 -12.13 -27.68 -0.78
C GLY A 27 -12.83 -27.35 -2.11
N TYR A 28 -13.77 -26.41 -2.12
CA TYR A 28 -14.53 -25.96 -3.30
C TYR A 28 -14.14 -24.54 -3.73
N THR A 29 -13.00 -24.04 -3.27
CA THR A 29 -12.51 -22.71 -3.65
C THR A 29 -11.98 -22.74 -5.08
N ASP A 30 -12.48 -21.86 -5.93
CA ASP A 30 -12.02 -21.69 -7.32
C ASP A 30 -11.11 -20.47 -7.47
N ALA A 31 -11.30 -19.44 -6.63
CA ALA A 31 -10.54 -18.20 -6.69
C ALA A 31 -10.02 -17.78 -5.31
N VAL A 32 -8.83 -17.21 -5.29
CA VAL A 32 -8.18 -16.63 -4.09
C VAL A 32 -7.84 -15.17 -4.36
N LEU A 33 -8.41 -14.28 -3.55
CA LEU A 33 -8.08 -12.86 -3.57
C LEU A 33 -7.07 -12.59 -2.47
N LEU A 34 -5.92 -12.07 -2.88
CA LEU A 34 -4.82 -11.75 -1.99
C LEU A 34 -4.69 -10.24 -1.84
N ASP A 35 -4.74 -9.76 -0.60
CA ASP A 35 -4.32 -8.38 -0.32
C ASP A 35 -2.80 -8.27 -0.48
N LYS A 36 -2.31 -7.11 -0.91
CA LYS A 36 -0.87 -6.86 -1.02
C LYS A 36 -0.21 -6.79 0.35
N THR A 37 -0.64 -5.82 1.16
CA THR A 37 0.08 -5.41 2.38
C THR A 37 -0.05 -6.44 3.50
N GLY A 38 1.09 -6.93 3.99
CA GLY A 38 1.14 -7.96 5.05
C GLY A 38 0.80 -9.38 4.58
N THR A 39 0.28 -9.57 3.34
CA THR A 39 0.00 -10.89 2.76
C THR A 39 1.07 -11.25 1.73
N ILE A 40 1.12 -10.56 0.59
CA ILE A 40 2.16 -10.72 -0.43
C ILE A 40 3.48 -10.09 0.03
N THR A 41 3.39 -8.99 0.75
CA THR A 41 4.53 -8.24 1.31
C THR A 41 4.67 -8.50 2.82
N THR A 42 5.79 -8.06 3.39
CA THR A 42 6.09 -8.24 4.82
C THR A 42 5.16 -7.44 5.73
N GLY A 43 4.53 -6.39 5.22
CA GLY A 43 3.73 -5.44 6.00
C GLY A 43 4.59 -4.42 6.76
N GLU A 44 5.89 -4.37 6.47
CA GLU A 44 6.85 -3.40 7.04
C GLU A 44 7.36 -2.46 5.94
N PRO A 45 6.56 -1.48 5.51
CA PRO A 45 7.01 -0.53 4.50
C PRO A 45 8.16 0.33 5.03
N SER A 46 9.03 0.75 4.11
CA SER A 46 10.16 1.64 4.38
C SER A 46 10.26 2.73 3.32
N VAL A 47 10.80 3.89 3.72
CA VAL A 47 11.13 4.96 2.78
C VAL A 47 12.36 4.55 1.98
N VAL A 48 12.25 4.58 0.65
CA VAL A 48 13.33 4.17 -0.26
C VAL A 48 13.88 5.33 -1.09
N LYS A 49 13.09 6.39 -1.27
CA LYS A 49 13.53 7.57 -2.05
C LYS A 49 12.80 8.82 -1.56
N ILE A 50 13.52 9.95 -1.46
CA ILE A 50 12.95 11.26 -1.12
C ILE A 50 13.42 12.26 -2.17
N VAL A 51 12.49 12.91 -2.85
CA VAL A 51 12.77 13.96 -3.84
C VAL A 51 12.06 15.24 -3.39
N GLY A 52 12.83 16.17 -2.85
CA GLY A 52 12.34 17.50 -2.51
C GLY A 52 12.41 18.46 -3.70
N THR A 53 11.78 19.62 -3.57
CA THR A 53 11.93 20.71 -4.54
C THR A 53 13.11 21.63 -4.16
N ARG A 54 13.47 22.57 -5.06
CA ARG A 54 14.52 23.56 -4.78
C ARG A 54 14.28 24.34 -3.46
N ASN A 55 13.02 24.59 -3.13
CA ASN A 55 12.63 25.37 -1.95
C ASN A 55 12.30 24.51 -0.72
N VAL A 56 12.22 23.19 -0.87
CA VAL A 56 11.89 22.22 0.17
C VAL A 56 12.91 21.07 0.10
N PRO A 57 14.04 21.17 0.80
CA PRO A 57 15.05 20.11 0.86
C PRO A 57 14.46 18.79 1.43
N ALA A 58 15.03 17.66 1.03
CA ALA A 58 14.55 16.31 1.41
C ALA A 58 14.34 16.13 2.93
N LYS A 59 15.27 16.61 3.76
CA LYS A 59 15.13 16.52 5.23
C LYS A 59 13.98 17.36 5.78
N PHE A 60 13.73 18.53 5.20
CA PHE A 60 12.61 19.37 5.61
C PHE A 60 11.29 18.76 5.14
N LEU A 61 11.25 18.21 3.92
CA LEU A 61 10.11 17.44 3.43
C LEU A 61 9.78 16.25 4.35
N LEU A 62 10.78 15.47 4.75
CA LEU A 62 10.60 14.33 5.64
C LEU A 62 10.10 14.77 7.04
N SER A 63 10.63 15.85 7.60
CA SER A 63 10.16 16.43 8.87
C SER A 63 8.69 16.87 8.82
N MET A 64 8.28 17.52 7.73
CA MET A 64 6.89 17.93 7.51
C MET A 64 5.97 16.72 7.33
N ALA A 65 6.40 15.77 6.49
CA ALA A 65 5.65 14.53 6.25
C ALA A 65 5.46 13.74 7.55
N ALA A 66 6.52 13.59 8.36
CA ALA A 66 6.43 12.93 9.67
C ALA A 66 5.46 13.65 10.62
N GLY A 67 5.48 14.99 10.64
CA GLY A 67 4.51 15.76 11.44
C GLY A 67 3.07 15.53 10.99
N LEU A 68 2.82 15.45 9.69
CA LEU A 68 1.49 15.18 9.12
C LEU A 68 1.05 13.73 9.40
N GLU A 69 1.93 12.77 9.25
CA GLU A 69 1.66 11.33 9.45
C GLU A 69 1.61 10.89 10.92
N LEU A 70 1.99 11.75 11.87
CA LEU A 70 2.03 11.41 13.30
C LEU A 70 0.69 10.94 13.87
N ARG A 71 -0.41 11.38 13.26
CA ARG A 71 -1.78 11.00 13.65
C ARG A 71 -2.43 10.00 12.70
N SER A 72 -1.69 9.49 11.73
CA SER A 72 -2.17 8.52 10.75
C SER A 72 -1.93 7.10 11.24
N GLU A 73 -2.93 6.26 11.11
CA GLU A 73 -2.81 4.81 11.39
C GLU A 73 -2.39 4.01 10.15
N HIS A 74 -2.16 4.68 9.02
CA HIS A 74 -1.83 4.02 7.77
C HIS A 74 -0.44 3.36 7.84
N PRO A 75 -0.23 2.14 7.29
CA PRO A 75 1.08 1.49 7.29
C PRO A 75 2.23 2.33 6.72
N LEU A 76 1.95 3.14 5.68
CA LEU A 76 2.94 4.04 5.06
C LEU A 76 3.40 5.16 6.01
N ALA A 77 2.53 5.60 6.95
CA ALA A 77 2.88 6.59 7.97
C ALA A 77 4.03 6.09 8.84
N ARG A 78 3.99 4.82 9.25
CA ARG A 78 5.05 4.22 10.06
C ARG A 78 6.41 4.24 9.37
N ALA A 79 6.44 4.05 8.04
CA ALA A 79 7.66 4.13 7.26
C ALA A 79 8.29 5.52 7.32
N ILE A 80 7.45 6.56 7.14
CA ILE A 80 7.89 7.97 7.19
C ILE A 80 8.39 8.34 8.59
N LEU A 81 7.66 7.95 9.63
CA LEU A 81 8.06 8.20 11.03
C LEU A 81 9.37 7.51 11.37
N LYS A 82 9.51 6.22 11.02
CA LYS A 82 10.73 5.44 11.26
C LYS A 82 11.95 6.05 10.56
N GLU A 83 11.80 6.54 9.33
CA GLU A 83 12.91 7.18 8.62
C GLU A 83 13.27 8.54 9.24
N ALA A 84 12.28 9.34 9.65
CA ALA A 84 12.52 10.60 10.34
C ALA A 84 13.20 10.40 11.71
N GLU A 85 12.85 9.35 12.45
CA GLU A 85 13.52 8.96 13.70
C GLU A 85 14.98 8.55 13.48
N LYS A 86 15.24 7.74 12.47
CA LYS A 86 16.59 7.30 12.08
C LYS A 86 17.49 8.49 11.78
N ASP A 87 16.96 9.50 11.09
CA ASP A 87 17.65 10.76 10.79
C ASP A 87 17.64 11.75 11.96
N LYS A 88 17.05 11.41 13.11
CA LYS A 88 16.91 12.23 14.32
C LYS A 88 16.28 13.60 14.03
N LEU A 89 15.30 13.62 13.12
CA LEU A 89 14.61 14.86 12.74
C LEU A 89 13.54 15.20 13.78
N SER A 90 13.41 16.51 14.07
CA SER A 90 12.26 17.01 14.79
C SER A 90 11.05 17.04 13.86
N TYR A 91 9.89 16.60 14.33
CA TYR A 91 8.66 16.64 13.55
C TYR A 91 8.08 18.06 13.53
N ALA A 92 7.58 18.47 12.38
CA ALA A 92 6.84 19.71 12.31
C ALA A 92 5.53 19.60 13.12
N THR A 93 5.22 20.62 13.90
CA THR A 93 3.93 20.68 14.63
C THR A 93 2.80 20.98 13.64
N VAL A 94 1.89 20.03 13.49
CA VAL A 94 0.73 20.14 12.58
C VAL A 94 -0.52 20.46 13.38
N ALA A 95 -1.15 21.61 13.05
CA ALA A 95 -2.47 21.99 13.51
C ALA A 95 -3.53 21.66 12.44
N ASP A 96 -4.82 21.68 12.83
CA ASP A 96 -5.97 21.47 11.93
C ASP A 96 -5.82 20.19 11.06
N PHE A 97 -5.37 19.11 11.69
CA PHE A 97 -5.17 17.83 11.00
C PHE A 97 -6.50 17.22 10.53
N GLU A 98 -6.54 16.80 9.29
CA GLU A 98 -7.68 16.12 8.68
C GLU A 98 -7.18 14.97 7.80
N ALA A 99 -7.82 13.82 7.94
CA ALA A 99 -7.63 12.67 7.05
C ALA A 99 -8.71 12.70 5.95
N VAL A 100 -8.28 12.67 4.68
CA VAL A 100 -9.17 12.59 3.51
C VAL A 100 -9.21 11.15 3.03
N PRO A 101 -10.29 10.40 3.29
CA PRO A 101 -10.35 8.97 3.03
C PRO A 101 -10.00 8.62 1.59
N GLY A 102 -9.03 7.69 1.41
CA GLY A 102 -8.57 7.20 0.12
C GLY A 102 -7.74 8.18 -0.71
N LYS A 103 -7.51 9.40 -0.24
CA LYS A 103 -6.74 10.43 -0.95
C LYS A 103 -5.44 10.79 -0.23
N GLY A 104 -5.51 11.13 1.06
CA GLY A 104 -4.35 11.57 1.83
C GLY A 104 -4.71 12.29 3.12
N LEU A 105 -3.81 13.18 3.54
CA LEU A 105 -3.87 13.92 4.79
C LEU A 105 -3.64 15.40 4.50
N GLN A 106 -4.23 16.28 5.32
CA GLN A 106 -3.94 17.70 5.29
C GLN A 106 -3.90 18.32 6.69
N GLY A 107 -3.29 19.49 6.79
CA GLY A 107 -3.18 20.25 8.04
C GLY A 107 -2.45 21.55 7.85
N LYS A 108 -1.99 22.17 8.94
CA LYS A 108 -1.24 23.43 8.90
C LYS A 108 0.08 23.31 9.66
N VAL A 109 1.17 23.77 9.05
CA VAL A 109 2.49 23.93 9.66
C VAL A 109 2.86 25.40 9.65
N ALA A 110 3.07 25.98 10.83
CA ALA A 110 3.34 27.41 10.98
C ALA A 110 2.31 28.31 10.23
N GLY A 111 1.03 27.95 10.31
CA GLY A 111 -0.06 28.66 9.64
C GLY A 111 -0.20 28.41 8.13
N LYS A 112 0.70 27.65 7.52
CA LYS A 112 0.66 27.30 6.09
C LYS A 112 0.01 25.93 5.90
N VAL A 113 -0.90 25.81 4.92
CA VAL A 113 -1.53 24.52 4.57
C VAL A 113 -0.47 23.57 4.03
N ILE A 114 -0.45 22.35 4.56
CA ILE A 114 0.30 21.22 4.06
C ILE A 114 -0.69 20.11 3.68
N ALA A 115 -0.45 19.43 2.57
CA ALA A 115 -1.16 18.23 2.20
C ALA A 115 -0.17 17.15 1.77
N GLY A 116 -0.52 15.89 2.03
CA GLY A 116 0.26 14.71 1.64
C GLY A 116 -0.68 13.59 1.18
N GLY A 117 -0.35 12.90 0.10
CA GLY A 117 -1.19 11.82 -0.42
C GLY A 117 -0.85 11.40 -1.84
N ASN A 118 -1.85 10.83 -2.54
CA ASN A 118 -1.68 10.43 -3.93
C ASN A 118 -1.60 11.65 -4.87
N ALA A 119 -1.17 11.43 -6.11
CA ALA A 119 -0.97 12.50 -7.09
C ALA A 119 -2.25 13.31 -7.34
N ASP A 120 -3.41 12.63 -7.44
CA ASP A 120 -4.67 13.29 -7.76
C ASP A 120 -5.10 14.24 -6.65
N PHE A 121 -4.95 13.83 -5.39
CA PHE A 121 -5.22 14.69 -4.24
C PHE A 121 -4.31 15.92 -4.20
N ILE A 122 -3.02 15.75 -4.51
CA ILE A 122 -2.10 16.89 -4.50
C ILE A 122 -2.35 17.83 -5.68
N ARG A 123 -2.79 17.34 -6.84
CA ARG A 123 -3.23 18.18 -7.97
C ARG A 123 -4.45 19.04 -7.65
N GLU A 124 -5.31 18.64 -6.69
CA GLU A 124 -6.39 19.49 -6.17
C GLU A 124 -5.84 20.70 -5.37
N THR A 125 -4.62 20.61 -4.84
CA THR A 125 -4.01 21.65 -3.98
C THR A 125 -2.98 22.52 -4.71
N CYS A 126 -2.30 21.98 -5.73
CA CYS A 126 -1.29 22.69 -6.52
C CYS A 126 -1.01 21.96 -7.85
N GLU A 127 -0.41 22.67 -8.79
CA GLU A 127 0.14 22.08 -10.01
C GLU A 127 1.47 21.36 -9.69
N LEU A 128 1.56 20.06 -10.02
CA LEU A 128 2.80 19.30 -9.88
C LEU A 128 3.79 19.69 -10.97
N THR A 129 5.07 19.76 -10.62
CA THR A 129 6.12 19.99 -11.62
C THR A 129 6.40 18.70 -12.39
N SER A 130 6.78 18.81 -13.67
CA SER A 130 7.14 17.67 -14.52
C SER A 130 8.26 16.81 -13.91
N ASP A 131 9.18 17.40 -13.15
CA ASP A 131 10.24 16.65 -12.46
C ASP A 131 9.70 15.76 -11.34
N LEU A 132 8.72 16.25 -10.56
CA LEU A 132 8.09 15.44 -9.51
C LEU A 132 7.17 14.38 -10.09
N GLU A 133 6.43 14.68 -11.17
CA GLU A 133 5.62 13.68 -11.86
C GLU A 133 6.50 12.55 -12.41
N ARG A 134 7.56 12.88 -13.13
CA ARG A 134 8.52 11.89 -13.63
C ARG A 134 9.14 11.07 -12.50
N ALA A 135 9.57 11.71 -11.39
CA ALA A 135 10.12 10.99 -10.25
C ALA A 135 9.12 10.00 -9.65
N GLY A 136 7.85 10.36 -9.52
CA GLY A 136 6.81 9.48 -9.02
C GLY A 136 6.45 8.35 -9.99
N GLU A 137 6.44 8.63 -11.30
CA GLU A 137 6.25 7.59 -12.31
C GLU A 137 7.39 6.57 -12.32
N GLU A 138 8.65 7.02 -12.21
CA GLU A 138 9.81 6.13 -12.06
C GLU A 138 9.67 5.25 -10.82
N MET A 139 9.35 5.85 -9.65
CA MET A 139 9.09 5.11 -8.43
C MET A 139 8.00 4.04 -8.63
N SER A 140 6.88 4.40 -9.26
CA SER A 140 5.77 3.47 -9.50
C SER A 140 6.16 2.30 -10.41
N ARG A 141 6.98 2.54 -11.45
CA ARG A 141 7.50 1.48 -12.33
C ARG A 141 8.38 0.49 -11.56
N ASP A 142 9.09 0.97 -10.53
CA ASP A 142 9.95 0.15 -9.66
C ASP A 142 9.19 -0.48 -8.48
N GLY A 143 7.85 -0.46 -8.50
CA GLY A 143 7.01 -1.03 -7.43
C GLY A 143 6.99 -0.22 -6.14
N VAL A 144 7.45 1.03 -6.18
CA VAL A 144 7.48 1.97 -5.05
C VAL A 144 6.23 2.84 -5.09
N THR A 145 5.55 2.99 -3.97
CA THR A 145 4.37 3.86 -3.84
C THR A 145 4.82 5.31 -3.62
N PRO A 146 4.56 6.24 -4.58
CA PRO A 146 4.90 7.64 -4.41
C PRO A 146 3.83 8.36 -3.58
N LEU A 147 4.26 9.04 -2.53
CA LEU A 147 3.46 9.97 -1.74
C LEU A 147 3.92 11.38 -2.05
N TYR A 148 3.03 12.19 -2.63
CA TYR A 148 3.29 13.57 -2.99
C TYR A 148 2.92 14.50 -1.85
N PHE A 149 3.61 15.64 -1.77
CA PHE A 149 3.36 16.64 -0.75
C PHE A 149 3.29 18.05 -1.36
N SER A 150 2.40 18.86 -0.81
CA SER A 150 2.32 20.30 -1.11
C SER A 150 2.45 21.12 0.17
N LEU A 151 2.98 22.35 0.04
CA LEU A 151 3.09 23.33 1.11
C LEU A 151 2.68 24.70 0.60
N ALA A 152 1.70 25.33 1.25
CA ALA A 152 1.19 26.66 0.90
C ALA A 152 0.77 26.79 -0.58
N GLY A 153 0.09 25.78 -1.11
CA GLY A 153 -0.38 25.75 -2.50
C GLY A 153 0.74 25.56 -3.55
N LYS A 154 1.91 25.08 -3.13
CA LYS A 154 3.04 24.79 -4.03
C LYS A 154 3.53 23.35 -3.83
N PRO A 155 4.03 22.68 -4.88
CA PRO A 155 4.57 21.35 -4.74
C PRO A 155 5.80 21.36 -3.84
N ALA A 156 5.85 20.46 -2.86
CA ALA A 156 6.94 20.35 -1.89
C ALA A 156 7.89 19.19 -2.22
N GLY A 157 7.38 18.09 -2.73
CA GLY A 157 8.19 16.94 -3.11
C GLY A 157 7.41 15.64 -3.16
N VAL A 158 8.12 14.53 -3.34
CA VAL A 158 7.59 13.17 -3.35
C VAL A 158 8.47 12.25 -2.50
N ILE A 159 7.84 11.40 -1.69
CA ILE A 159 8.49 10.38 -0.87
C ILE A 159 8.05 9.02 -1.39
N GLY A 160 9.00 8.18 -1.80
CA GLY A 160 8.75 6.82 -2.23
C GLY A 160 8.81 5.85 -1.06
N VAL A 161 7.74 5.09 -0.86
CA VAL A 161 7.62 4.07 0.17
C VAL A 161 7.40 2.71 -0.49
N SER A 162 8.17 1.71 -0.09
CA SER A 162 8.06 0.34 -0.60
C SER A 162 7.91 -0.64 0.54
N ASP A 163 7.05 -1.63 0.32
CA ASP A 163 6.87 -2.78 1.20
C ASP A 163 7.45 -4.02 0.50
N VAL A 164 8.35 -4.71 1.18
CA VAL A 164 9.13 -5.80 0.58
C VAL A 164 8.25 -7.02 0.34
N VAL A 165 8.25 -7.53 -0.89
CA VAL A 165 7.61 -8.81 -1.24
C VAL A 165 8.28 -9.95 -0.46
N LYS A 166 7.49 -10.80 0.19
CA LYS A 166 8.01 -11.98 0.90
C LYS A 166 8.66 -12.95 -0.08
N GLN A 167 9.77 -13.53 0.29
CA GLN A 167 10.49 -14.49 -0.55
C GLN A 167 9.63 -15.71 -0.95
N THR A 168 8.66 -16.08 -0.12
CA THR A 168 7.76 -17.22 -0.34
C THR A 168 6.54 -16.88 -1.19
N SER A 169 6.25 -15.61 -1.48
CA SER A 169 5.00 -15.21 -2.13
C SER A 169 4.88 -15.72 -3.57
N ALA A 170 5.94 -15.65 -4.36
CA ALA A 170 5.93 -16.12 -5.74
C ALA A 170 5.71 -17.65 -5.81
N GLU A 171 6.38 -18.40 -4.93
CA GLU A 171 6.21 -19.85 -4.85
C GLU A 171 4.80 -20.23 -4.41
N ALA A 172 4.25 -19.58 -3.37
CA ALA A 172 2.90 -19.83 -2.89
C ALA A 172 1.85 -19.58 -3.99
N ILE A 173 1.97 -18.48 -4.74
CA ILE A 173 1.08 -18.17 -5.86
C ILE A 173 1.21 -19.22 -6.97
N SER A 174 2.43 -19.65 -7.30
CA SER A 174 2.65 -20.71 -8.27
C SER A 174 1.98 -22.03 -7.85
N GLN A 175 2.08 -22.39 -6.58
CA GLN A 175 1.44 -23.59 -6.03
C GLN A 175 -0.09 -23.49 -6.08
N MET A 176 -0.68 -22.33 -5.74
CA MET A 176 -2.12 -22.11 -5.86
C MET A 176 -2.60 -22.25 -7.31
N LYS A 177 -1.88 -21.68 -8.28
CA LYS A 177 -2.17 -21.84 -9.71
C LYS A 177 -2.07 -23.29 -10.17
N ALA A 178 -1.08 -24.03 -9.67
CA ALA A 178 -0.93 -25.46 -9.98
C ALA A 178 -2.08 -26.33 -9.43
N LEU A 179 -2.75 -25.87 -8.37
CA LEU A 179 -3.99 -26.49 -7.85
C LEU A 179 -5.24 -26.10 -8.67
N GLY A 180 -5.11 -25.31 -9.72
CA GLY A 180 -6.22 -24.85 -10.56
C GLY A 180 -6.95 -23.63 -10.01
N LEU A 181 -6.42 -22.96 -8.97
CA LEU A 181 -7.04 -21.78 -8.39
C LEU A 181 -6.75 -20.53 -9.23
N GLN A 182 -7.76 -19.70 -9.44
CA GLN A 182 -7.57 -18.35 -9.94
C GLN A 182 -7.03 -17.48 -8.79
N VAL A 183 -5.85 -16.90 -8.97
CA VAL A 183 -5.24 -16.04 -7.95
C VAL A 183 -5.27 -14.60 -8.41
N VAL A 184 -5.89 -13.71 -7.62
CA VAL A 184 -6.06 -12.29 -7.92
C VAL A 184 -5.42 -11.45 -6.82
N LEU A 185 -4.55 -10.51 -7.21
CA LEU A 185 -3.99 -9.50 -6.32
C LEU A 185 -4.93 -8.29 -6.23
N LEU A 186 -5.28 -7.89 -5.02
CA LEU A 186 -6.13 -6.75 -4.72
C LEU A 186 -5.36 -5.71 -3.91
N THR A 187 -5.23 -4.48 -4.41
CA THR A 187 -4.44 -3.44 -3.73
C THR A 187 -5.03 -2.03 -3.91
N GLY A 188 -4.81 -1.18 -2.92
CA GLY A 188 -5.09 0.26 -3.01
C GLY A 188 -4.03 1.07 -3.76
N ASP A 189 -2.91 0.45 -4.16
CA ASP A 189 -1.85 1.13 -4.91
C ASP A 189 -2.31 1.57 -6.31
N ASN A 190 -1.55 2.49 -6.91
CA ASN A 190 -1.74 2.85 -8.31
C ASN A 190 -1.43 1.65 -9.25
N ALA A 191 -1.95 1.72 -10.48
CA ALA A 191 -1.86 0.63 -11.44
C ALA A 191 -0.40 0.22 -11.77
N ALA A 192 0.53 1.17 -11.86
CA ALA A 192 1.92 0.87 -12.21
C ALA A 192 2.62 0.08 -11.09
N THR A 193 2.48 0.52 -9.83
CA THR A 193 3.01 -0.20 -8.67
C THR A 193 2.38 -1.58 -8.53
N ALA A 194 1.06 -1.68 -8.69
CA ALA A 194 0.34 -2.95 -8.57
C ALA A 194 0.77 -3.97 -9.64
N LYS A 195 0.91 -3.53 -10.90
CA LYS A 195 1.41 -4.38 -12.00
C LYS A 195 2.83 -4.87 -11.77
N HIS A 196 3.72 -3.98 -11.29
CA HIS A 196 5.08 -4.37 -10.96
C HIS A 196 5.12 -5.47 -9.89
N ILE A 197 4.39 -5.30 -8.79
CA ILE A 197 4.30 -6.31 -7.71
C ILE A 197 3.67 -7.60 -8.22
N GLY A 198 2.59 -7.51 -9.03
CA GLY A 198 1.97 -8.67 -9.66
C GLY A 198 2.96 -9.48 -10.50
N ALA A 199 3.72 -8.81 -11.36
CA ALA A 199 4.75 -9.44 -12.19
C ALA A 199 5.84 -10.13 -11.35
N MET A 200 6.30 -9.51 -10.24
CA MET A 200 7.29 -10.10 -9.33
C MET A 200 6.83 -11.43 -8.72
N VAL A 201 5.52 -11.62 -8.54
CA VAL A 201 4.95 -12.84 -7.95
C VAL A 201 4.29 -13.75 -9.00
N GLY A 202 4.50 -13.49 -10.29
CA GLY A 202 4.03 -14.33 -11.39
C GLY A 202 2.54 -14.21 -11.70
N LEU A 203 1.94 -13.03 -11.43
CA LEU A 203 0.57 -12.70 -11.83
C LEU A 203 0.58 -11.82 -13.09
N ASP A 204 -0.30 -12.16 -14.03
CA ASP A 204 -0.57 -11.35 -15.22
C ASP A 204 -1.40 -10.12 -14.85
N GLU A 205 -1.41 -9.11 -15.71
CA GLU A 205 -2.11 -7.84 -15.48
C GLU A 205 -3.62 -8.03 -15.23
N ASP A 206 -4.27 -8.98 -15.89
CA ASP A 206 -5.69 -9.29 -15.73
C ASP A 206 -6.03 -9.86 -14.35
N HIS A 207 -5.03 -10.33 -13.60
CA HIS A 207 -5.14 -10.84 -12.24
C HIS A 207 -4.69 -9.82 -11.18
N VAL A 208 -4.58 -8.54 -11.55
CA VAL A 208 -4.18 -7.47 -10.64
C VAL A 208 -5.23 -6.36 -10.64
N ILE A 209 -5.91 -6.17 -9.52
CA ILE A 209 -6.92 -5.12 -9.33
C ILE A 209 -6.33 -4.03 -8.45
N ALA A 210 -6.04 -2.88 -9.07
CA ALA A 210 -5.38 -1.74 -8.45
C ALA A 210 -6.40 -0.65 -8.04
N GLY A 211 -5.98 0.26 -7.15
CA GLY A 211 -6.77 1.44 -6.77
C GLY A 211 -8.02 1.13 -5.95
N VAL A 212 -8.10 -0.05 -5.34
CA VAL A 212 -9.28 -0.48 -4.58
C VAL A 212 -9.22 0.07 -3.17
N LEU A 213 -10.14 0.97 -2.85
CA LEU A 213 -10.31 1.48 -1.49
C LEU A 213 -10.77 0.36 -0.54
N PRO A 214 -10.49 0.46 0.78
CA PRO A 214 -10.89 -0.54 1.75
C PRO A 214 -12.37 -0.93 1.67
N ALA A 215 -13.26 0.05 1.49
CA ALA A 215 -14.70 -0.18 1.32
C ALA A 215 -15.07 -0.86 -0.01
N GLY A 216 -14.21 -0.81 -1.03
CA GLY A 216 -14.44 -1.43 -2.34
C GLY A 216 -13.99 -2.90 -2.41
N LYS A 217 -13.18 -3.37 -1.47
CA LYS A 217 -12.67 -4.76 -1.49
C LYS A 217 -13.79 -5.81 -1.44
N GLU A 218 -14.83 -5.57 -0.65
CA GLU A 218 -16.00 -6.46 -0.57
C GLU A 218 -16.76 -6.51 -1.90
N ALA A 219 -16.90 -5.37 -2.58
CA ALA A 219 -17.59 -5.30 -3.88
C ALA A 219 -16.84 -6.15 -4.94
N GLU A 220 -15.50 -6.13 -4.94
CA GLU A 220 -14.70 -6.97 -5.85
C GLU A 220 -14.85 -8.47 -5.55
N VAL A 221 -14.92 -8.86 -4.28
CA VAL A 221 -15.23 -10.26 -3.92
C VAL A 221 -16.59 -10.67 -4.48
N ARG A 222 -17.64 -9.86 -4.26
CA ARG A 222 -18.99 -10.13 -4.79
C ARG A 222 -19.03 -10.19 -6.32
N ARG A 223 -18.27 -9.32 -6.99
CA ARG A 223 -18.18 -9.31 -8.47
C ARG A 223 -17.60 -10.63 -9.00
N LEU A 224 -16.54 -11.12 -8.37
CA LEU A 224 -15.91 -12.39 -8.76
C LEU A 224 -16.78 -13.61 -8.41
N GLN A 225 -17.57 -13.54 -7.34
CA GLN A 225 -18.53 -14.60 -6.99
C GLN A 225 -19.71 -14.69 -7.97
N ALA A 226 -19.98 -13.63 -8.71
CA ALA A 226 -21.10 -13.56 -9.67
C ALA A 226 -20.67 -13.91 -11.12
N ALA A 227 -19.37 -14.09 -11.37
CA ALA A 227 -18.80 -14.39 -12.68
C ALA A 227 -18.62 -15.90 -12.86
#